data_4d0ecfbc171f0f5ae28dd24c15aced7d
#
_entry.id   4d0ecfbc171f0f5ae28dd24c15aced7d
#
_cell.length_a   1.000
_cell.length_b   1.000
_cell.length_c   1.000
_cell.angle_alpha   90.00
_cell.angle_beta   90.00
_cell.angle_gamma   90.00
#
_symmetry.space_group_name_H-M   'P 1'
#
loop_
_entity.id
_entity.type
_entity.pdbx_description
1 polymer ?
#
loop_
_entity_poly.entity_id
_entity_poly.type
_entity_poly.pdbx_seq_one_letter_code
_entity_poly.pdbx_strand_id
1 'polypeptide(L)'
;GEASADPIHEQVLLDLRLPRLILAFFAGAGLSLAGAVLQTVTRNPLADPYLFGISSGASFGAVLVIAAGGASSMLSDAGLYDLGITAGAFIGSAVSVILVISLSGMGAQIERMLLAGVAVSFMFSAATSLVLYMADAQAVASLIFWTMGSFSKAHWGALWMPSLVILICIAIFFANHRRLR
;
A
#
# COMPACT_ATOMS: atom_id res chain seq x y z
N GLY A 1 -16.86 -43.41 -10.49
CA GLY A 1 -15.60 -43.12 -9.85
C GLY A 1 -15.56 -41.64 -9.54
N GLU A 2 -16.03 -41.23 -8.37
CA GLU A 2 -15.76 -39.88 -7.84
C GLU A 2 -14.26 -39.84 -7.54
N ALA A 3 -13.54 -39.01 -8.28
CA ALA A 3 -12.19 -38.65 -7.94
C ALA A 3 -12.28 -37.87 -6.63
N SER A 4 -12.11 -38.54 -5.49
CA SER A 4 -11.90 -37.88 -4.21
C SER A 4 -10.69 -36.98 -4.40
N ALA A 5 -10.92 -35.66 -4.38
CA ALA A 5 -9.86 -34.71 -4.44
C ALA A 5 -8.88 -35.04 -3.32
N ASP A 6 -7.61 -35.24 -3.69
CA ASP A 6 -6.55 -35.57 -2.74
C ASP A 6 -6.60 -34.48 -1.62
N PRO A 7 -6.74 -34.85 -0.34
CA PRO A 7 -6.89 -33.88 0.75
C PRO A 7 -5.83 -32.77 0.73
N ILE A 8 -4.65 -33.09 0.22
CA ILE A 8 -3.55 -32.13 0.05
C ILE A 8 -3.89 -31.07 -1.01
N HIS A 9 -4.51 -31.48 -2.12
CA HIS A 9 -4.92 -30.55 -3.16
C HIS A 9 -6.00 -29.58 -2.70
N GLU A 10 -6.95 -30.09 -1.92
CA GLU A 10 -8.02 -29.27 -1.34
C GLU A 10 -7.46 -28.23 -0.36
N GLN A 11 -6.57 -28.63 0.56
CA GLN A 11 -5.89 -27.69 1.46
C GLN A 11 -5.08 -26.62 0.70
N VAL A 12 -4.31 -27.02 -0.31
CA VAL A 12 -3.54 -26.06 -1.12
C VAL A 12 -4.45 -25.07 -1.83
N LEU A 13 -5.60 -25.49 -2.31
CA LEU A 13 -6.57 -24.61 -2.96
C LEU A 13 -7.22 -23.66 -1.97
N LEU A 14 -7.73 -24.16 -0.86
CA LEU A 14 -8.52 -23.37 0.09
C LEU A 14 -7.65 -22.49 0.99
N ASP A 15 -6.52 -23.00 1.47
CA ASP A 15 -5.73 -22.28 2.48
C ASP A 15 -4.61 -21.43 1.88
N LEU A 16 -4.12 -21.75 0.67
CA LEU A 16 -3.04 -21.01 0.06
C LEU A 16 -3.46 -20.22 -1.18
N ARG A 17 -4.20 -20.82 -2.11
CA ARG A 17 -4.51 -20.17 -3.39
C ARG A 17 -5.67 -19.21 -3.28
N LEU A 18 -6.76 -19.63 -2.64
CA LEU A 18 -7.98 -18.82 -2.56
C LEU A 18 -7.77 -17.50 -1.80
N PRO A 19 -7.10 -17.44 -0.64
CA PRO A 19 -6.80 -16.17 0.02
C PRO A 19 -5.98 -15.21 -0.84
N ARG A 20 -5.01 -15.74 -1.61
CA ARG A 20 -4.18 -14.92 -2.52
C ARG A 20 -4.99 -14.32 -3.65
N LEU A 21 -5.88 -15.11 -4.26
CA LEU A 21 -6.77 -14.64 -5.33
C LEU A 21 -7.72 -13.55 -4.83
N ILE A 22 -8.31 -13.75 -3.65
CA ILE A 22 -9.20 -12.77 -3.04
C ILE A 22 -8.45 -11.48 -2.71
N LEU A 23 -7.25 -11.57 -2.14
CA LEU A 23 -6.44 -10.39 -1.85
C LEU A 23 -6.03 -9.65 -3.13
N ALA A 24 -5.63 -10.38 -4.17
CA ALA A 24 -5.31 -9.77 -5.47
C ALA A 24 -6.53 -9.08 -6.10
N PHE A 25 -7.71 -9.68 -6.00
CA PHE A 25 -8.96 -9.07 -6.46
C PHE A 25 -9.25 -7.75 -5.72
N PHE A 26 -9.18 -7.74 -4.39
CA PHE A 26 -9.39 -6.51 -3.60
C PHE A 26 -8.32 -5.45 -3.88
N ALA A 27 -7.05 -5.85 -4.00
CA ALA A 27 -5.98 -4.91 -4.35
C ALA A 27 -6.24 -4.25 -5.71
N GLY A 28 -6.60 -5.04 -6.73
CA GLY A 28 -6.96 -4.53 -8.05
C GLY A 28 -8.19 -3.62 -8.03
N ALA A 29 -9.24 -4.00 -7.28
CA ALA A 29 -10.43 -3.18 -7.11
C ALA A 29 -10.11 -1.84 -6.43
N GLY A 30 -9.28 -1.85 -5.39
CA GLY A 30 -8.84 -0.63 -4.70
C GLY A 30 -8.02 0.30 -5.60
N LEU A 31 -7.08 -0.24 -6.36
CA LEU A 31 -6.28 0.53 -7.33
C LEU A 31 -7.16 1.13 -8.43
N SER A 32 -8.10 0.35 -8.96
CA SER A 32 -9.05 0.82 -9.99
C SER A 32 -9.92 1.95 -9.47
N LEU A 33 -10.41 1.83 -8.22
CA LEU A 33 -11.22 2.87 -7.58
C LEU A 33 -10.39 4.14 -7.37
N ALA A 34 -9.17 4.02 -6.85
CA ALA A 34 -8.26 5.16 -6.63
C ALA A 34 -7.96 5.87 -7.95
N GLY A 35 -7.67 5.13 -9.01
CA GLY A 35 -7.46 5.67 -10.35
C GLY A 35 -8.68 6.41 -10.88
N ALA A 36 -9.87 5.79 -10.81
CA ALA A 36 -11.10 6.41 -11.28
C ALA A 36 -11.45 7.70 -10.53
N VAL A 37 -11.29 7.73 -9.20
CA VAL A 37 -11.51 8.93 -8.39
C VAL A 37 -10.54 10.03 -8.79
N LEU A 38 -9.25 9.69 -8.89
CA LEU A 38 -8.23 10.68 -9.23
C LEU A 38 -8.43 11.27 -10.63
N GLN A 39 -8.68 10.42 -11.64
CA GLN A 39 -8.96 10.86 -13.02
C GLN A 39 -10.19 11.78 -13.07
N THR A 40 -11.21 11.48 -12.29
CA THR A 40 -12.43 12.31 -12.20
C THR A 40 -12.14 13.66 -11.55
N VAL A 41 -11.46 13.66 -10.40
CA VAL A 41 -11.16 14.90 -9.65
C VAL A 41 -10.20 15.80 -10.42
N THR A 42 -9.21 15.22 -11.07
CA THR A 42 -8.22 15.97 -11.87
C THR A 42 -8.71 16.31 -13.27
N ARG A 43 -9.84 15.75 -13.71
CA ARG A 43 -10.35 15.84 -15.09
C ARG A 43 -9.28 15.46 -16.12
N ASN A 44 -8.43 14.52 -15.77
CA ASN A 44 -7.32 14.07 -16.59
C ASN A 44 -7.30 12.53 -16.63
N PRO A 45 -7.54 11.91 -17.79
CA PRO A 45 -7.55 10.45 -17.93
C PRO A 45 -6.15 9.80 -17.73
N LEU A 46 -5.09 10.59 -17.74
CA LEU A 46 -3.71 10.14 -17.51
C LEU A 46 -3.27 10.31 -16.05
N ALA A 47 -4.16 10.76 -15.16
CA ALA A 47 -3.82 10.91 -13.75
C ALA A 47 -3.61 9.53 -13.11
N ASP A 48 -2.50 9.41 -12.38
CA ASP A 48 -2.07 8.20 -11.70
C ASP A 48 -1.79 8.51 -10.21
N PRO A 49 -2.34 7.73 -9.27
CA PRO A 49 -2.06 7.88 -7.84
C PRO A 49 -0.57 7.86 -7.48
N TYR A 50 0.25 7.14 -8.24
CA TYR A 50 1.70 7.08 -8.01
C TYR A 50 2.39 8.45 -8.16
N LEU A 51 1.84 9.35 -8.99
CA LEU A 51 2.40 10.69 -9.20
C LEU A 51 2.35 11.59 -7.95
N PHE A 52 1.56 11.23 -6.95
CA PHE A 52 1.46 11.96 -5.68
C PHE A 52 2.47 11.49 -4.61
N GLY A 53 3.46 10.70 -4.98
CA GLY A 53 4.48 10.24 -4.05
C GLY A 53 3.97 9.23 -3.00
N ILE A 54 2.78 8.67 -3.18
CA ILE A 54 2.15 7.73 -2.25
C ILE A 54 3.04 6.51 -2.05
N SER A 55 3.59 5.96 -3.13
CA SER A 55 4.45 4.78 -3.10
C SER A 55 5.78 5.05 -2.38
N SER A 56 6.43 6.19 -2.65
CA SER A 56 7.69 6.55 -1.99
C SER A 56 7.50 6.85 -0.50
N GLY A 57 6.38 7.52 -0.15
CA GLY A 57 5.99 7.71 1.25
C GLY A 57 5.71 6.39 1.97
N ALA A 58 5.00 5.46 1.32
CA ALA A 58 4.76 4.12 1.86
C ALA A 58 6.08 3.36 2.07
N SER A 59 6.99 3.40 1.10
CA SER A 59 8.30 2.76 1.21
C SER A 59 9.13 3.35 2.36
N PHE A 60 9.12 4.67 2.53
CA PHE A 60 9.79 5.32 3.65
C PHE A 60 9.19 4.90 4.99
N GLY A 61 7.87 4.89 5.13
CA GLY A 61 7.20 4.45 6.34
C GLY A 61 7.48 2.98 6.68
N ALA A 62 7.48 2.11 5.67
CA ALA A 62 7.83 0.70 5.84
C ALA A 62 9.29 0.52 6.28
N VAL A 63 10.25 1.22 5.65
CA VAL A 63 11.67 1.09 5.97
C VAL A 63 11.98 1.56 7.39
N LEU A 64 11.30 2.60 7.88
CA LEU A 64 11.47 3.03 9.27
C LEU A 64 11.08 1.93 10.27
N VAL A 65 9.98 1.23 10.02
CA VAL A 65 9.54 0.12 10.88
C VAL A 65 10.49 -1.08 10.75
N ILE A 66 10.94 -1.42 9.53
CA ILE A 66 11.87 -2.51 9.28
C ILE A 66 13.21 -2.24 9.96
N ALA A 67 13.75 -1.02 9.82
CA ALA A 67 15.02 -0.63 10.44
C ALA A 67 14.92 -0.58 11.99
N ALA A 68 13.79 -0.11 12.53
CA ALA A 68 13.53 -0.10 13.96
C ALA A 68 13.29 -1.52 14.53
N GLY A 69 12.60 -2.38 13.77
CA GLY A 69 12.27 -3.75 14.17
C GLY A 69 13.48 -4.69 14.18
N GLY A 70 14.49 -4.43 13.33
CA GLY A 70 15.77 -5.13 13.40
C GLY A 70 16.53 -4.87 14.71
N ALA A 71 16.23 -3.76 15.40
CA ALA A 71 16.81 -3.40 16.68
C ALA A 71 16.02 -3.91 17.91
N SER A 72 14.78 -4.38 17.72
CA SER A 72 13.90 -4.82 18.84
C SER A 72 13.28 -6.19 18.57
N SER A 73 13.87 -7.23 19.19
CA SER A 73 13.34 -8.60 19.16
C SER A 73 11.91 -8.76 19.76
N MET A 74 11.42 -7.78 20.49
CA MET A 74 10.11 -7.81 21.13
C MET A 74 8.92 -7.72 20.15
N LEU A 75 9.09 -7.13 18.97
CA LEU A 75 8.02 -6.98 17.99
C LEU A 75 7.88 -8.20 17.06
N SER A 76 8.92 -9.01 16.92
CA SER A 76 8.91 -10.16 16.00
C SER A 76 8.04 -11.33 16.48
N ASP A 77 7.88 -11.51 17.79
CA ASP A 77 7.18 -12.67 18.36
C ASP A 77 5.64 -12.57 18.34
N ALA A 78 5.06 -11.42 18.06
CA ALA A 78 3.63 -11.18 18.25
C ALA A 78 2.80 -11.07 16.96
N GLY A 79 3.36 -11.27 15.76
CA GLY A 79 2.65 -10.95 14.51
C GLY A 79 2.39 -9.45 14.33
N LEU A 80 2.79 -8.64 15.33
CA LEU A 80 2.64 -7.18 15.32
C LEU A 80 3.61 -6.52 14.34
N TYR A 81 4.69 -7.20 13.98
CA TYR A 81 5.70 -6.68 13.07
C TYR A 81 5.15 -6.44 11.65
N ASP A 82 4.44 -7.43 11.08
CA ASP A 82 3.83 -7.28 9.75
C ASP A 82 2.72 -6.21 9.74
N LEU A 83 1.95 -6.11 10.82
CA LEU A 83 0.98 -5.02 11.02
C LEU A 83 1.68 -3.67 11.16
N GLY A 84 2.80 -3.61 11.86
CA GLY A 84 3.62 -2.41 12.01
C GLY A 84 4.15 -1.90 10.68
N ILE A 85 4.68 -2.77 9.81
CA ILE A 85 5.14 -2.42 8.46
C ILE A 85 3.97 -1.86 7.63
N THR A 86 2.83 -2.52 7.66
CA THR A 86 1.62 -2.08 6.94
C THR A 86 1.13 -0.73 7.45
N ALA A 87 1.07 -0.53 8.76
CA ALA A 87 0.69 0.73 9.37
C ALA A 87 1.69 1.85 9.06
N GLY A 88 2.99 1.56 9.13
CA GLY A 88 4.06 2.48 8.76
C GLY A 88 3.95 2.92 7.31
N ALA A 89 3.73 1.98 6.39
CA ALA A 89 3.51 2.28 4.98
C ALA A 89 2.26 3.15 4.76
N PHE A 90 1.16 2.85 5.45
CA PHE A 90 -0.07 3.63 5.34
C PHE A 90 0.12 5.05 5.88
N ILE A 91 0.76 5.22 7.03
CA ILE A 91 1.08 6.53 7.61
C ILE A 91 2.00 7.31 6.67
N GLY A 92 3.06 6.68 6.15
CA GLY A 92 4.00 7.30 5.22
C GLY A 92 3.31 7.77 3.93
N SER A 93 2.38 6.98 3.38
CA SER A 93 1.58 7.39 2.22
C SER A 93 0.65 8.56 2.54
N ALA A 94 0.01 8.55 3.71
CA ALA A 94 -0.86 9.66 4.14
C ALA A 94 -0.06 10.96 4.35
N VAL A 95 1.10 10.88 4.96
CA VAL A 95 2.02 12.03 5.12
C VAL A 95 2.45 12.56 3.74
N SER A 96 2.73 11.68 2.78
CA SER A 96 3.05 12.10 1.41
C SER A 96 1.93 12.95 0.80
N VAL A 97 0.69 12.47 0.87
CA VAL A 97 -0.47 13.21 0.35
C VAL A 97 -0.64 14.56 1.04
N ILE A 98 -0.52 14.60 2.37
CA ILE A 98 -0.61 15.85 3.15
C ILE A 98 0.48 16.84 2.71
N LEU A 99 1.71 16.37 2.53
CA LEU A 99 2.82 17.22 2.05
C LEU A 99 2.56 17.75 0.65
N VAL A 100 2.07 16.92 -0.27
CA VAL A 100 1.74 17.35 -1.63
C VAL A 100 0.66 18.43 -1.61
N ILE A 101 -0.42 18.24 -0.84
CA ILE A 101 -1.49 19.23 -0.73
C ILE A 101 -0.97 20.52 -0.07
N SER A 102 -0.12 20.41 0.95
CA SER A 102 0.46 21.57 1.64
C SER A 102 1.39 22.39 0.74
N LEU A 103 2.23 21.72 -0.06
CA LEU A 103 3.17 22.36 -0.98
C LEU A 103 2.48 22.96 -2.20
N SER A 104 1.44 22.30 -2.71
CA SER A 104 0.71 22.81 -3.87
C SER A 104 -0.27 23.91 -3.53
N GLY A 105 -0.77 23.94 -2.29
CA GLY A 105 -1.83 24.85 -1.82
C GLY A 105 -3.23 24.31 -2.11
N MET A 106 -4.22 24.76 -1.30
CA MET A 106 -5.62 24.39 -1.52
C MET A 106 -6.16 25.00 -2.81
N GLY A 107 -6.77 24.19 -3.69
CA GLY A 107 -7.27 24.62 -4.99
C GLY A 107 -6.19 24.83 -6.06
N ALA A 108 -5.00 24.24 -5.85
CA ALA A 108 -3.92 24.32 -6.81
C ALA A 108 -4.29 23.69 -8.16
N GLN A 109 -3.67 24.23 -9.23
CA GLN A 109 -3.70 23.62 -10.55
C GLN A 109 -3.01 22.24 -10.51
N ILE A 110 -3.46 21.33 -11.37
CA ILE A 110 -2.97 19.94 -11.43
C ILE A 110 -1.45 19.90 -11.61
N GLU A 111 -0.90 20.79 -12.44
CA GLU A 111 0.54 20.86 -12.70
C GLU A 111 1.34 21.12 -11.42
N ARG A 112 0.86 21.99 -10.53
CA ARG A 112 1.51 22.24 -9.23
C ARG A 112 1.45 21.03 -8.32
N MET A 113 0.32 20.31 -8.31
CA MET A 113 0.18 19.07 -7.54
C MET A 113 1.12 17.98 -8.04
N LEU A 114 1.27 17.84 -9.38
CA LEU A 114 2.20 16.88 -9.97
C LEU A 114 3.66 17.22 -9.64
N LEU A 115 4.04 18.49 -9.78
CA LEU A 115 5.40 18.93 -9.41
C LEU A 115 5.69 18.73 -7.93
N ALA A 116 4.73 19.04 -7.05
CA ALA A 116 4.86 18.78 -5.63
C ALA A 116 4.98 17.27 -5.34
N GLY A 117 4.19 16.43 -6.05
CA GLY A 117 4.25 14.98 -5.93
C GLY A 117 5.61 14.41 -6.32
N VAL A 118 6.20 14.90 -7.42
CA VAL A 118 7.55 14.52 -7.85
C VAL A 118 8.59 14.93 -6.80
N ALA A 119 8.52 16.18 -6.29
CA ALA A 119 9.45 16.66 -5.28
C ALA A 119 9.36 15.84 -3.98
N VAL A 120 8.14 15.54 -3.51
CA VAL A 120 7.90 14.69 -2.33
C VAL A 120 8.41 13.26 -2.56
N SER A 121 8.22 12.72 -3.78
CA SER A 121 8.75 11.40 -4.13
C SER A 121 10.26 11.34 -4.02
N PHE A 122 10.98 12.31 -4.55
CA PHE A 122 12.43 12.38 -4.44
C PHE A 122 12.89 12.57 -3.00
N MET A 123 12.19 13.39 -2.22
CA MET A 123 12.49 13.59 -0.80
C MET A 123 12.39 12.27 -0.02
N PHE A 124 11.28 11.54 -0.18
CA PHE A 124 11.13 10.25 0.50
C PHE A 124 12.09 9.18 -0.01
N SER A 125 12.39 9.17 -1.31
CA SER A 125 13.38 8.24 -1.88
C SER A 125 14.78 8.51 -1.32
N ALA A 126 15.19 9.77 -1.21
CA ALA A 126 16.46 10.16 -0.60
C ALA A 126 16.50 9.79 0.90
N ALA A 127 15.42 10.05 1.64
CA ALA A 127 15.30 9.67 3.05
C ALA A 127 15.35 8.15 3.24
N THR A 128 14.67 7.38 2.37
CA THR A 128 14.73 5.91 2.36
C THR A 128 16.16 5.42 2.12
N SER A 129 16.87 5.99 1.14
CA SER A 129 18.25 5.65 0.84
C SER A 129 19.18 5.95 2.02
N LEU A 130 18.96 7.05 2.73
CA LEU A 130 19.75 7.39 3.93
C LEU A 130 19.52 6.38 5.06
N VAL A 131 18.27 6.00 5.31
CA VAL A 131 17.97 4.97 6.34
C VAL A 131 18.60 3.64 5.97
N LEU A 132 18.51 3.23 4.68
CA LEU A 132 19.13 1.99 4.21
C LEU A 132 20.65 2.00 4.31
N TYR A 133 21.29 3.13 4.09
CA TYR A 133 22.73 3.27 4.25
C TYR A 133 23.19 3.00 5.70
N MET A 134 22.33 3.34 6.66
CA MET A 134 22.59 3.13 8.10
C MET A 134 22.08 1.78 8.62
N ALA A 135 21.26 1.09 7.83
CA ALA A 135 20.64 -0.17 8.22
C ALA A 135 21.57 -1.36 8.05
N ASP A 136 21.28 -2.44 8.76
CA ASP A 136 21.97 -3.70 8.57
C ASP A 136 21.55 -4.42 7.26
N ALA A 137 22.34 -5.41 6.83
CA ALA A 137 22.08 -6.16 5.60
C ALA A 137 20.73 -6.90 5.62
N GLN A 138 20.25 -7.31 6.79
CA GLN A 138 18.96 -7.99 6.95
C GLN A 138 17.79 -7.04 6.70
N ALA A 139 17.85 -5.82 7.21
CA ALA A 139 16.84 -4.78 6.98
C ALA A 139 16.79 -4.39 5.50
N VAL A 140 17.95 -4.24 4.85
CA VAL A 140 18.04 -3.96 3.41
C VAL A 140 17.38 -5.07 2.58
N ALA A 141 17.69 -6.34 2.85
CA ALA A 141 17.09 -7.49 2.18
C ALA A 141 15.57 -7.52 2.38
N SER A 142 15.10 -7.32 3.61
CA SER A 142 13.68 -7.29 3.96
C SER A 142 12.92 -6.20 3.20
N LEU A 143 13.50 -5.02 3.07
CA LEU A 143 12.90 -3.93 2.31
C LEU A 143 12.84 -4.24 0.81
N ILE A 144 13.88 -4.80 0.23
CA ILE A 144 13.88 -5.18 -1.19
C ILE A 144 12.73 -6.15 -1.47
N PHE A 145 12.59 -7.20 -0.65
CA PHE A 145 11.48 -8.14 -0.79
C PHE A 145 10.11 -7.49 -0.57
N TRP A 146 10.01 -6.55 0.37
CA TRP A 146 8.76 -5.83 0.61
C TRP A 146 8.37 -4.95 -0.58
N THR A 147 9.34 -4.21 -1.17
CA THR A 147 9.09 -3.33 -2.33
C THR A 147 8.74 -4.08 -3.61
N MET A 148 9.20 -5.33 -3.76
CA MET A 148 8.79 -6.19 -4.87
C MET A 148 7.31 -6.58 -4.79
N GLY A 149 6.72 -6.50 -3.60
CA GLY A 149 5.34 -6.89 -3.34
C GLY A 149 5.12 -8.40 -3.46
N SER A 150 4.22 -8.94 -2.66
CA SER A 150 3.87 -10.36 -2.74
C SER A 150 2.52 -10.62 -2.07
N PHE A 151 1.75 -11.52 -2.66
CA PHE A 151 0.56 -12.09 -2.02
C PHE A 151 0.86 -13.41 -1.30
N SER A 152 2.12 -13.82 -1.19
CA SER A 152 2.50 -15.12 -0.61
C SER A 152 2.11 -15.28 0.87
N LYS A 153 2.09 -14.17 1.61
CA LYS A 153 1.68 -14.13 3.03
C LYS A 153 0.16 -14.02 3.22
N ALA A 154 -0.64 -14.02 2.16
CA ALA A 154 -2.09 -13.95 2.27
C ALA A 154 -2.64 -15.20 2.98
N HIS A 155 -3.42 -14.98 4.03
CA HIS A 155 -4.15 -16.00 4.78
C HIS A 155 -5.50 -15.41 5.20
N TRP A 156 -6.47 -16.27 5.53
CA TRP A 156 -7.84 -15.83 5.83
C TRP A 156 -7.91 -14.73 6.90
N GLY A 157 -7.10 -14.83 7.93
CA GLY A 157 -7.03 -13.82 9.01
C GLY A 157 -6.49 -12.46 8.58
N ALA A 158 -5.78 -12.36 7.45
CA ALA A 158 -5.24 -11.10 6.94
C ALA A 158 -6.17 -10.41 5.93
N LEU A 159 -7.20 -11.10 5.41
CA LEU A 159 -8.08 -10.57 4.37
C LEU A 159 -9.11 -9.56 4.87
N TRP A 160 -9.55 -9.66 6.12
CA TRP A 160 -10.67 -8.86 6.63
C TRP A 160 -10.37 -7.36 6.61
N MET A 161 -9.15 -6.97 6.95
CA MET A 161 -8.75 -5.56 7.06
C MET A 161 -8.73 -4.84 5.70
N PRO A 162 -7.97 -5.31 4.68
CA PRO A 162 -7.98 -4.69 3.36
C PRO A 162 -9.35 -4.76 2.69
N SER A 163 -10.08 -5.86 2.86
CA SER A 163 -11.43 -6.00 2.30
C SER A 163 -12.40 -4.97 2.89
N LEU A 164 -12.37 -4.79 4.21
CA LEU A 164 -13.20 -3.81 4.90
C LEU A 164 -12.90 -2.38 4.44
N VAL A 165 -11.61 -2.02 4.39
CA VAL A 165 -11.18 -0.68 3.95
C VAL A 165 -11.67 -0.41 2.52
N ILE A 166 -11.48 -1.36 1.61
CA ILE A 166 -11.89 -1.19 0.20
C ILE A 166 -13.40 -1.09 0.08
N LEU A 167 -14.16 -1.92 0.80
CA LEU A 167 -15.62 -1.84 0.82
C LEU A 167 -16.12 -0.50 1.36
N ILE A 168 -15.50 0.03 2.41
CA ILE A 168 -15.81 1.37 2.94
C ILE A 168 -15.51 2.44 1.88
N CYS A 169 -14.36 2.38 1.22
CA CYS A 169 -14.01 3.32 0.16
C CYS A 169 -15.01 3.27 -1.01
N ILE A 170 -15.42 2.08 -1.43
CA ILE A 170 -16.46 1.88 -2.45
C ILE A 170 -17.78 2.50 -1.99
N ALA A 171 -18.21 2.26 -0.76
CA ALA A 171 -19.44 2.84 -0.22
C ALA A 171 -19.41 4.37 -0.19
N ILE A 172 -18.29 4.96 0.27
CA ILE A 172 -18.07 6.41 0.27
C ILE A 172 -18.11 6.97 -1.15
N PHE A 173 -17.47 6.29 -2.10
CA PHE A 173 -17.47 6.69 -3.51
C PHE A 173 -18.92 6.72 -4.06
N PHE A 174 -19.68 5.65 -3.87
CA PHE A 174 -21.06 5.59 -4.33
C PHE A 174 -21.96 6.60 -3.62
N ALA A 175 -21.77 6.87 -2.33
CA ALA A 175 -22.51 7.89 -1.61
C ALA A 175 -22.24 9.32 -2.15
N ASN A 176 -21.05 9.57 -2.65
CA ASN A 176 -20.62 10.88 -3.16
C ASN A 176 -20.59 10.97 -4.69
N HIS A 177 -21.01 9.94 -5.43
CA HIS A 177 -20.90 9.91 -6.90
C HIS A 177 -21.56 11.11 -7.59
N ARG A 178 -22.64 11.68 -6.99
CA ARG A 178 -23.33 12.87 -7.53
C ARG A 178 -22.51 14.16 -7.38
N ARG A 179 -21.55 14.20 -6.46
CA ARG A 179 -20.67 15.37 -6.26
C ARG A 179 -19.41 15.31 -7.13
N LEU A 180 -19.14 14.14 -7.72
CA LEU A 180 -17.99 13.89 -8.57
C LEU A 180 -18.31 14.01 -10.07
N ARG A 181 -19.57 14.25 -10.40
CA ARG A 181 -20.02 14.64 -11.75
C ARG A 181 -20.02 16.16 -11.87
#